data_b9e9a11a0ff6c57d37771957a1478304
#
_entry.id   b9e9a11a0ff6c57d37771957a1478304
#
_cell.length_a   1.000
_cell.length_b   1.000
_cell.length_c   1.000
_cell.angle_alpha   90.00
_cell.angle_beta   90.00
_cell.angle_gamma   90.00
#
_symmetry.space_group_name_H-M   'P 1'
#
loop_
_entity.id
_entity.type
_entity.pdbx_description
1 polymer ?
#
loop_
_entity_poly.entity_id
_entity_poly.type
_entity_poly.pdbx_seq_one_letter_code
_entity_poly.pdbx_strand_id
1 'polypeptide(L)'
;MADYGTPDGKTRFRENEIPFDANILGACVAPRRLILVEGLDDDWINPFGTQVSWLAASEVFEFLGVKEHSAIHYREGGHAYTKQDWSVVLDFTKVQLCGKEKTTGYKSMRENENKAGYSWRCPKTND
;
A
#
# COMPACT_ATOMS: atom_id res chain seq x y z
N MET A 1 6.20 12.93 23.39
CA MET A 1 6.13 11.46 23.24
C MET A 1 4.67 11.10 23.40
N ALA A 2 4.01 10.62 22.35
CA ALA A 2 2.60 10.24 22.43
C ALA A 2 2.48 9.01 23.34
N ASP A 3 1.66 9.11 24.37
CA ASP A 3 1.41 8.02 25.29
C ASP A 3 0.39 7.07 24.68
N TYR A 4 0.84 5.99 24.13
CA TYR A 4 0.03 5.00 23.41
C TYR A 4 -0.67 3.98 24.32
N GLY A 5 -0.68 4.18 25.60
CA GLY A 5 -1.41 3.32 26.52
C GLY A 5 -1.44 3.91 27.91
N THR A 6 -2.64 4.23 28.38
CA THR A 6 -2.84 4.56 29.79
C THR A 6 -3.07 3.27 30.60
N PRO A 7 -2.58 3.18 31.83
CA PRO A 7 -2.75 2.01 32.69
C PRO A 7 -4.23 1.65 32.99
N ASP A 8 -5.16 2.56 32.71
CA ASP A 8 -6.60 2.39 32.90
C ASP A 8 -7.32 1.77 31.70
N GLY A 9 -6.58 1.34 30.66
CA GLY A 9 -7.14 0.73 29.44
C GLY A 9 -7.91 1.73 28.54
N LYS A 10 -7.89 3.01 28.87
CA LYS A 10 -8.50 4.07 28.05
C LYS A 10 -7.46 4.65 27.12
N THR A 11 -7.08 3.86 26.13
CA THR A 11 -6.22 4.36 25.06
C THR A 11 -6.95 5.48 24.34
N ARG A 12 -6.57 6.71 24.59
CA ARG A 12 -6.96 7.86 23.77
C ARG A 12 -5.99 7.91 22.60
N PHE A 13 -6.32 7.19 21.53
CA PHE A 13 -5.67 7.42 20.25
C PHE A 13 -6.06 8.83 19.79
N ARG A 14 -5.11 9.74 19.86
CA ARG A 14 -5.23 11.05 19.23
C ARG A 14 -4.70 10.92 17.80
N GLU A 15 -5.40 10.14 16.99
CA GLU A 15 -5.02 9.87 15.59
C GLU A 15 -4.74 11.16 14.83
N ASN A 16 -5.53 12.20 15.08
CA ASN A 16 -5.37 13.52 14.46
C ASN A 16 -4.11 14.29 14.89
N GLU A 17 -3.41 13.83 15.92
CA GLU A 17 -2.17 14.46 16.42
C GLU A 17 -0.92 13.72 15.96
N ILE A 18 -1.07 12.57 15.31
CA ILE A 18 0.05 11.83 14.73
C ILE A 18 0.55 12.60 13.50
N PRO A 19 1.86 12.95 13.43
CA PRO A 19 2.38 13.76 12.34
C PRO A 19 2.59 12.98 11.02
N PHE A 20 2.16 11.74 10.95
CA PHE A 20 2.27 10.87 9.77
C PHE A 20 1.10 9.89 9.72
N ASP A 21 0.86 9.33 8.56
CA ASP A 21 -0.14 8.29 8.32
C ASP A 21 0.49 7.10 7.58
N ALA A 22 -0.24 6.01 7.44
CA ALA A 22 0.22 4.76 6.85
C ALA A 22 0.83 4.93 5.43
N ASN A 23 0.30 5.84 4.64
CA ASN A 23 0.83 6.17 3.33
C ASN A 23 2.27 6.71 3.37
N ILE A 24 2.64 7.47 4.40
CA ILE A 24 4.00 7.98 4.57
C ILE A 24 4.96 6.82 4.87
N LEU A 25 4.55 5.85 5.69
CA LEU A 25 5.36 4.65 5.95
C LEU A 25 5.58 3.85 4.66
N GLY A 26 4.53 3.68 3.85
CA GLY A 26 4.64 3.06 2.53
C GLY A 26 5.57 3.82 1.59
N ALA A 27 5.48 5.15 1.58
CA ALA A 27 6.35 6.03 0.78
C ALA A 27 7.83 5.94 1.19
N CYS A 28 8.14 5.75 2.49
CA CYS A 28 9.51 5.58 2.97
C CYS A 28 10.20 4.30 2.45
N VAL A 29 9.47 3.36 1.85
CA VAL A 29 10.06 2.19 1.19
C VAL A 29 10.74 2.59 -0.13
N ALA A 30 10.26 3.62 -0.81
CA ALA A 30 10.83 4.08 -2.06
C ALA A 30 12.33 4.47 -1.93
N PRO A 31 13.17 4.22 -2.95
CA PRO A 31 12.87 3.63 -4.25
C PRO A 31 12.89 2.09 -4.27
N ARG A 32 12.96 1.42 -3.12
CA ARG A 32 12.91 -0.05 -3.00
C ARG A 32 11.56 -0.58 -3.47
N ARG A 33 11.40 -1.89 -3.50
CA ARG A 33 10.20 -2.56 -3.99
C ARG A 33 9.20 -2.78 -2.88
N LEU A 34 7.93 -2.49 -3.17
CA LEU A 34 6.80 -2.67 -2.26
C LEU A 34 5.67 -3.37 -3.00
N ILE A 35 5.18 -4.47 -2.46
CA ILE A 35 3.93 -5.08 -2.91
C ILE A 35 3.02 -5.31 -1.71
N LEU A 36 1.77 -4.91 -1.84
CA LEU A 36 0.69 -5.21 -0.90
C LEU A 36 -0.21 -6.26 -1.52
N VAL A 37 -0.60 -7.26 -0.73
CA VAL A 37 -1.46 -8.37 -1.18
C VAL A 37 -2.53 -8.61 -0.14
N GLU A 38 -3.80 -8.48 -0.51
CA GLU A 38 -4.92 -8.48 0.41
C GLU A 38 -6.14 -9.25 -0.09
N GLY A 39 -6.97 -9.71 0.84
CA GLY A 39 -8.30 -10.24 0.56
C GLY A 39 -9.34 -9.12 0.47
N LEU A 40 -10.23 -9.19 -0.51
CA LEU A 40 -11.30 -8.19 -0.71
C LEU A 40 -12.33 -8.19 0.42
N ASP A 41 -12.53 -9.34 1.06
CA ASP A 41 -13.50 -9.54 2.14
C ASP A 41 -12.82 -9.49 3.52
N ASP A 42 -11.63 -8.90 3.62
CA ASP A 42 -10.90 -8.79 4.87
C ASP A 42 -11.29 -7.51 5.62
N ASP A 43 -12.31 -7.61 6.43
CA ASP A 43 -12.81 -6.49 7.23
C ASP A 43 -11.83 -6.02 8.31
N TRP A 44 -10.81 -6.83 8.64
CA TRP A 44 -9.84 -6.49 9.68
C TRP A 44 -8.80 -5.46 9.23
N ILE A 45 -8.39 -5.57 7.98
CA ILE A 45 -7.31 -4.72 7.43
C ILE A 45 -7.82 -3.57 6.57
N ASN A 46 -9.15 -3.47 6.39
CA ASN A 46 -9.76 -2.41 5.59
C ASN A 46 -9.13 -2.27 4.18
N PRO A 47 -9.44 -3.16 3.24
CA PRO A 47 -8.83 -3.18 1.90
C PRO A 47 -8.98 -1.85 1.14
N PHE A 48 -10.07 -1.12 1.38
CA PHE A 48 -10.26 0.22 0.83
C PHE A 48 -9.23 1.22 1.37
N GLY A 49 -9.03 1.25 2.68
CA GLY A 49 -8.04 2.13 3.32
C GLY A 49 -6.62 1.82 2.86
N THR A 50 -6.29 0.53 2.70
CA THR A 50 -5.00 0.10 2.14
C THR A 50 -4.81 0.58 0.71
N GLN A 51 -5.86 0.53 -0.14
CA GLN A 51 -5.78 1.05 -1.49
C GLN A 51 -5.51 2.56 -1.51
N VAL A 52 -6.21 3.33 -0.68
CA VAL A 52 -6.02 4.78 -0.57
C VAL A 52 -4.58 5.09 -0.12
N SER A 53 -4.10 4.41 0.91
CA SER A 53 -2.73 4.55 1.42
C SER A 53 -1.68 4.18 0.37
N TRP A 54 -1.90 3.09 -0.36
CA TRP A 54 -1.01 2.69 -1.46
C TRP A 54 -0.98 3.70 -2.59
N LEU A 55 -2.14 4.22 -3.02
CA LEU A 55 -2.21 5.26 -4.05
C LEU A 55 -1.44 6.51 -3.64
N ALA A 56 -1.62 6.96 -2.39
CA ALA A 56 -0.90 8.11 -1.86
C ALA A 56 0.63 7.89 -1.79
N ALA A 57 1.06 6.71 -1.33
CA ALA A 57 2.48 6.34 -1.31
C ALA A 57 3.07 6.26 -2.74
N SER A 58 2.30 5.76 -3.71
CA SER A 58 2.72 5.59 -5.09
C SER A 58 3.09 6.90 -5.80
N GLU A 59 2.57 8.05 -5.34
CA GLU A 59 2.97 9.38 -5.82
C GLU A 59 4.49 9.61 -5.62
N VAL A 60 5.06 9.13 -4.51
CA VAL A 60 6.50 9.24 -4.22
C VAL A 60 7.32 8.34 -5.15
N PHE A 61 6.84 7.11 -5.41
CA PHE A 61 7.50 6.22 -6.37
C PHE A 61 7.50 6.80 -7.79
N GLU A 62 6.39 7.44 -8.18
CA GLU A 62 6.28 8.12 -9.47
C GLU A 62 7.20 9.33 -9.55
N PHE A 63 7.26 10.17 -8.50
CA PHE A 63 8.20 11.29 -8.41
C PHE A 63 9.67 10.88 -8.55
N LEU A 64 10.03 9.73 -7.96
CA LEU A 64 11.40 9.18 -8.06
C LEU A 64 11.67 8.42 -9.37
N GLY A 65 10.73 8.41 -10.32
CA GLY A 65 10.87 7.70 -11.59
C GLY A 65 10.85 6.17 -11.50
N VAL A 66 10.35 5.63 -10.39
CA VAL A 66 10.33 4.18 -10.11
C VAL A 66 8.91 3.67 -9.83
N LYS A 67 7.93 4.20 -10.52
CA LYS A 67 6.50 3.86 -10.36
C LYS A 67 6.24 2.36 -10.31
N GLU A 68 6.96 1.58 -11.13
CA GLU A 68 6.80 0.14 -11.25
C GLU A 68 7.33 -0.64 -10.02
N HIS A 69 8.07 0.02 -9.11
CA HIS A 69 8.54 -0.59 -7.88
C HIS A 69 7.44 -0.73 -6.81
N SER A 70 6.27 -0.11 -7.01
CA SER A 70 5.12 -0.22 -6.12
C SER A 70 3.97 -0.97 -6.79
N ALA A 71 3.38 -1.91 -6.09
CA ALA A 71 2.24 -2.68 -6.58
C ALA A 71 1.26 -3.01 -5.46
N ILE A 72 0.00 -3.24 -5.84
CA ILE A 72 -1.03 -3.80 -4.98
C ILE A 72 -1.77 -4.92 -5.73
N HIS A 73 -2.16 -5.95 -5.02
CA HIS A 73 -2.97 -7.03 -5.55
C HIS A 73 -4.08 -7.41 -4.59
N TYR A 74 -5.27 -7.59 -5.12
CA TYR A 74 -6.41 -8.10 -4.38
C TYR A 74 -6.83 -9.47 -4.91
N ARG A 75 -7.23 -10.34 -4.00
CA ARG A 75 -7.91 -11.59 -4.28
C ARG A 75 -9.25 -11.66 -3.58
N GLU A 76 -10.11 -12.55 -3.98
CA GLU A 76 -11.33 -12.89 -3.24
C GLU A 76 -11.00 -13.55 -1.90
N GLY A 77 -11.93 -13.42 -0.92
CA GLY A 77 -11.82 -13.99 0.42
C GLY A 77 -11.24 -13.07 1.48
N GLY A 78 -11.23 -13.54 2.70
CA GLY A 78 -10.90 -12.79 3.91
C GLY A 78 -9.43 -12.90 4.34
N HIS A 79 -9.24 -12.81 5.66
CA HIS A 79 -7.93 -12.74 6.32
C HIS A 79 -7.17 -14.06 6.27
N ALA A 80 -6.48 -14.29 5.18
CA ALA A 80 -5.60 -15.45 5.01
C ALA A 80 -4.47 -15.09 4.03
N TYR A 81 -3.33 -15.74 4.15
CA TYR A 81 -2.28 -15.67 3.13
C TYR A 81 -2.26 -17.01 2.38
N THR A 82 -2.62 -16.97 1.11
CA THR A 82 -2.90 -18.14 0.30
C THR A 82 -1.76 -18.47 -0.66
N LYS A 83 -1.85 -19.63 -1.30
CA LYS A 83 -0.92 -20.00 -2.38
C LYS A 83 -0.95 -19.02 -3.55
N GLN A 84 -2.12 -18.42 -3.81
CA GLN A 84 -2.27 -17.40 -4.85
C GLN A 84 -1.46 -16.14 -4.51
N ASP A 85 -1.52 -15.70 -3.26
CA ASP A 85 -0.76 -14.53 -2.77
C ASP A 85 0.75 -14.75 -2.95
N TRP A 86 1.24 -15.93 -2.57
CA TRP A 86 2.64 -16.30 -2.79
C TRP A 86 3.03 -16.28 -4.26
N SER A 87 2.15 -16.76 -5.15
CA SER A 87 2.44 -16.73 -6.59
C SER A 87 2.61 -15.32 -7.12
N VAL A 88 1.76 -14.39 -6.66
CA VAL A 88 1.83 -12.97 -7.05
C VAL A 88 3.10 -12.31 -6.51
N VAL A 89 3.46 -12.55 -5.25
CA VAL A 89 4.68 -12.00 -4.65
C VAL A 89 5.92 -12.52 -5.37
N LEU A 90 5.97 -13.81 -5.68
CA LEU A 90 7.08 -14.41 -6.41
C LEU A 90 7.20 -13.87 -7.83
N ASP A 91 6.06 -13.65 -8.52
CA ASP A 91 6.06 -13.07 -9.85
C ASP A 91 6.56 -11.62 -9.83
N PHE A 92 6.05 -10.81 -8.89
CA PHE A 92 6.55 -9.46 -8.67
C PHE A 92 8.07 -9.45 -8.42
N THR A 93 8.55 -10.34 -7.56
CA THR A 93 9.98 -10.47 -7.25
C THR A 93 10.81 -10.82 -8.48
N LYS A 94 10.36 -11.78 -9.30
CA LYS A 94 11.04 -12.17 -10.53
C LYS A 94 11.11 -11.02 -11.54
N VAL A 95 10.01 -10.27 -11.69
CA VAL A 95 9.97 -9.10 -12.57
C VAL A 95 10.93 -8.02 -12.08
N GLN A 96 10.85 -7.69 -10.80
CA GLN A 96 11.55 -6.53 -10.23
C GLN A 96 13.04 -6.76 -9.97
N LEU A 97 13.45 -7.99 -9.70
CA LEU A 97 14.83 -8.31 -9.33
C LEU A 97 15.57 -9.13 -10.39
N CYS A 98 14.85 -9.88 -11.22
CA CYS A 98 15.46 -10.79 -12.21
C CYS A 98 15.19 -10.38 -13.66
N GLY A 99 14.47 -9.28 -13.89
CA GLY A 99 14.14 -8.80 -15.24
C GLY A 99 13.27 -9.77 -16.05
N LYS A 100 12.49 -10.63 -15.40
CA LYS A 100 11.58 -11.56 -16.06
C LYS A 100 10.31 -10.87 -16.52
N GLU A 101 9.67 -11.43 -17.53
CA GLU A 101 8.35 -10.97 -17.96
C GLU A 101 7.30 -11.22 -16.87
N LYS A 102 6.35 -10.29 -16.78
CA LYS A 102 5.24 -10.38 -15.85
C LYS A 102 4.25 -11.46 -16.30
N THR A 103 3.93 -12.40 -15.42
CA THR A 103 3.01 -13.51 -15.70
C THR A 103 1.68 -13.40 -14.95
N THR A 104 1.62 -12.63 -13.87
CA THR A 104 0.41 -12.44 -13.07
C THR A 104 -0.11 -11.00 -13.13
N GLY A 105 -1.38 -10.84 -12.84
CA GLY A 105 -2.07 -9.54 -12.87
C GLY A 105 -1.99 -8.76 -11.55
N TYR A 106 -0.81 -8.55 -10.97
CA TYR A 106 -0.72 -7.60 -9.86
C TYR A 106 -0.96 -6.14 -10.34
N LYS A 107 -1.23 -5.21 -9.42
CA LYS A 107 -1.80 -3.86 -9.64
C LYS A 107 -3.28 -3.89 -10.01
N SER A 108 -4.02 -4.89 -9.56
CA SER A 108 -5.46 -4.86 -9.65
C SER A 108 -6.02 -4.00 -8.51
N MET A 109 -6.75 -2.97 -8.86
CA MET A 109 -7.53 -2.16 -7.91
C MET A 109 -8.99 -2.60 -7.95
N ARG A 110 -9.73 -2.39 -6.86
CA ARG A 110 -11.18 -2.59 -6.87
C ARG A 110 -11.82 -1.66 -7.90
N GLU A 111 -12.77 -2.19 -8.65
CA GLU A 111 -13.56 -1.37 -9.58
C GLU A 111 -14.34 -0.30 -8.81
N ASN A 112 -14.46 0.88 -9.39
CA ASN A 112 -15.22 2.03 -8.88
C ASN A 112 -14.74 2.66 -7.56
N GLU A 113 -13.57 2.33 -7.05
CA GLU A 113 -13.05 3.01 -5.88
C GLU A 113 -12.33 4.31 -6.25
N ASN A 114 -12.87 5.37 -5.68
CA ASN A 114 -12.47 6.74 -5.99
C ASN A 114 -11.01 6.99 -5.56
N LYS A 115 -10.19 7.46 -6.47
CA LYS A 115 -8.82 7.94 -6.21
C LYS A 115 -8.77 9.20 -5.33
N ALA A 116 -9.92 9.71 -4.90
CA ALA A 116 -10.07 10.97 -4.16
C ALA A 116 -9.90 10.84 -2.64
N GLY A 117 -9.43 9.72 -2.12
CA GLY A 117 -9.26 9.51 -0.66
C GLY A 117 -8.14 10.33 -0.03
N TYR A 118 -7.33 11.05 -0.80
CA TYR A 118 -6.27 11.94 -0.32
C TYR A 118 -6.13 13.15 -1.23
N SER A 119 -5.72 14.28 -0.65
CA SER A 119 -5.69 15.58 -1.32
C SER A 119 -4.32 16.00 -1.85
N TRP A 120 -3.23 15.40 -1.35
CA TRP A 120 -1.88 15.78 -1.77
C TRP A 120 -1.45 15.06 -3.06
N ARG A 121 -0.54 15.71 -3.79
CA ARG A 121 0.18 15.12 -4.93
C ARG A 121 1.64 15.48 -4.82
N CYS A 122 2.53 14.60 -5.27
CA CYS A 122 3.93 14.95 -5.39
C CYS A 122 4.10 16.12 -6.37
N PRO A 123 4.92 17.12 -6.01
CA PRO A 123 5.27 18.18 -6.94
C PRO A 123 5.85 17.56 -8.23
N LYS A 124 5.43 18.07 -9.38
CA LYS A 124 6.09 17.72 -10.64
C LYS A 124 7.44 18.41 -10.65
N THR A 125 8.51 17.67 -10.97
CA THR A 125 9.78 18.29 -11.31
C THR A 125 9.55 19.10 -12.58
N ASN A 126 9.80 20.42 -12.52
CA ASN A 126 9.92 21.20 -13.72
C ASN A 126 11.30 20.85 -14.31
N ASP A 127 11.30 19.98 -15.31
CA ASP A 127 12.47 19.74 -16.16
C ASP A 127 12.74 20.97 -17.03
#